data_c69ffc72a275ce9f837a81714a134833
#
_entry.id   c69ffc72a275ce9f837a81714a134833
#
_cell.length_a   1.000
_cell.length_b   1.000
_cell.length_c   1.000
_cell.angle_alpha   90.00
_cell.angle_beta   90.00
_cell.angle_gamma   90.00
#
_symmetry.space_group_name_H-M   'P 1'
#
loop_
_entity.id
_entity.type
_entity.pdbx_description
1 polymer ?
#
loop_
_entity_poly.entity_id
_entity_poly.type
_entity_poly.pdbx_seq_one_letter_code
_entity_poly.pdbx_strand_id
1 'polypeptide(L)'
;LRADSFIEKLYVNETGRRVQKGEPLFRIYSPDMVKVQVDYRISVGVSGKRDDAGALQRLLNLQIPPAVIRELKRTREPVISFDWPSPVSGVVMQKKAIEGMMMKAGDEMLRLADLSSIWVIADVPEQDIAQVRVGASAKLTFRAFPNEVFEGRVTFILHELEMATRT
;
A
#
# COMPACT_ATOMS: atom_id res chain seq x y z
N LEU A 1 -4.03 -3.40 -8.34
CA LEU A 1 -3.58 -3.11 -9.71
C LEU A 1 -4.63 -2.30 -10.46
N ARG A 2 -4.22 -1.60 -11.54
CA ARG A 2 -5.10 -0.79 -12.39
C ARG A 2 -5.30 -1.39 -13.79
N ALA A 3 -4.83 -2.60 -14.01
CA ALA A 3 -5.02 -3.37 -15.24
C ALA A 3 -5.10 -4.85 -14.89
N ASP A 4 -5.80 -5.59 -15.72
CA ASP A 4 -5.86 -7.04 -15.64
C ASP A 4 -4.46 -7.63 -15.77
N SER A 5 -4.13 -8.58 -14.89
CA SER A 5 -2.77 -9.08 -14.78
C SER A 5 -2.74 -10.54 -14.35
N PHE A 6 -1.80 -11.30 -14.87
CA PHE A 6 -1.50 -12.66 -14.44
C PHE A 6 -0.36 -12.64 -13.41
N ILE A 7 -0.51 -13.37 -12.33
CA ILE A 7 0.53 -13.54 -11.32
C ILE A 7 1.43 -14.69 -11.77
N GLU A 8 2.62 -14.38 -12.25
CA GLU A 8 3.59 -15.40 -12.67
C GLU A 8 4.33 -16.00 -11.49
N LYS A 9 4.60 -15.19 -10.47
CA LYS A 9 5.29 -15.60 -9.26
C LYS A 9 4.84 -14.80 -8.05
N LEU A 10 4.69 -15.47 -6.92
CA LEU A 10 4.32 -14.87 -5.66
C LEU A 10 5.48 -15.01 -4.67
N TYR A 11 6.15 -13.88 -4.35
CA TYR A 11 7.29 -13.87 -3.42
C TYR A 11 6.84 -13.85 -1.96
N VAL A 12 5.68 -13.24 -1.72
CA VAL A 12 5.08 -13.10 -0.39
C VAL A 12 3.87 -14.01 -0.30
N ASN A 13 4.07 -15.22 0.19
CA ASN A 13 3.05 -16.28 0.21
C ASN A 13 2.43 -16.52 1.61
N GLU A 14 2.84 -15.76 2.63
CA GLU A 14 2.41 -15.99 4.01
C GLU A 14 1.76 -14.74 4.61
N THR A 15 0.63 -14.96 5.32
CA THR A 15 0.02 -13.95 6.19
C THR A 15 0.88 -13.81 7.45
N GLY A 16 1.03 -12.59 7.96
CA GLY A 16 1.92 -12.30 9.10
C GLY A 16 3.36 -11.98 8.70
N ARG A 17 3.78 -12.22 7.46
CA ARG A 17 5.11 -11.87 6.99
C ARG A 17 5.30 -10.35 6.99
N ARG A 18 6.46 -9.91 7.49
CA ARG A 18 6.91 -8.52 7.38
C ARG A 18 7.53 -8.28 6.01
N VAL A 19 7.19 -7.15 5.41
CA VAL A 19 7.73 -6.67 4.13
C VAL A 19 8.27 -5.26 4.29
N GLN A 20 9.28 -4.93 3.52
CA GLN A 20 9.84 -3.57 3.47
C GLN A 20 9.32 -2.83 2.24
N LYS A 21 9.26 -1.50 2.33
CA LYS A 21 8.94 -0.65 1.18
C LYS A 21 9.94 -0.91 0.04
N GLY A 22 9.42 -1.22 -1.14
CA GLY A 22 10.23 -1.55 -2.32
C GLY A 22 10.56 -3.04 -2.46
N GLU A 23 10.31 -3.88 -1.45
CA GLU A 23 10.48 -5.32 -1.54
C GLU A 23 9.51 -5.91 -2.58
N PRO A 24 9.96 -6.83 -3.48
CA PRO A 24 9.08 -7.45 -4.45
C PRO A 24 8.04 -8.33 -3.76
N LEU A 25 6.76 -8.08 -4.07
CA LEU A 25 5.63 -8.86 -3.54
C LEU A 25 5.26 -10.02 -4.46
N PHE A 26 5.21 -9.74 -5.74
CA PHE A 26 4.86 -10.71 -6.78
C PHE A 26 5.39 -10.22 -8.14
N ARG A 27 5.51 -11.15 -9.09
CA ARG A 27 5.80 -10.88 -10.50
C ARG A 27 4.51 -10.99 -11.29
N ILE A 28 4.28 -10.02 -12.18
CA ILE A 28 3.09 -9.98 -13.02
C ILE A 28 3.43 -9.88 -14.49
N TYR A 29 2.51 -10.39 -15.30
CA TYR A 29 2.35 -10.11 -16.71
C TYR A 29 0.99 -9.43 -16.94
N SER A 30 0.95 -8.33 -17.68
CA SER A 30 -0.29 -7.62 -18.05
C SER A 30 -0.22 -7.18 -19.51
N PRO A 31 -1.11 -7.71 -20.37
CA PRO A 31 -1.17 -7.31 -21.79
C PRO A 31 -1.37 -5.79 -21.95
N ASP A 32 -2.23 -5.19 -21.12
CA ASP A 32 -2.52 -3.75 -21.19
C ASP A 32 -1.30 -2.91 -20.80
N MET A 33 -0.56 -3.33 -19.76
CA MET A 33 0.67 -2.63 -19.35
C MET A 33 1.77 -2.76 -20.40
N VAL A 34 1.86 -3.90 -21.09
CA VAL A 34 2.80 -4.08 -22.22
C VAL A 34 2.38 -3.20 -23.40
N LYS A 35 1.09 -3.18 -23.75
CA LYS A 35 0.57 -2.33 -24.83
C LYS A 35 0.90 -0.85 -24.63
N VAL A 36 0.66 -0.32 -23.44
CA VAL A 36 0.95 1.09 -23.13
C VAL A 36 2.45 1.40 -23.19
N GLN A 37 3.33 0.44 -22.86
CA GLN A 37 4.77 0.57 -23.04
C GLN A 37 5.16 0.62 -24.53
N VAL A 38 4.52 -0.20 -25.37
CA VAL A 38 4.72 -0.18 -26.84
C VAL A 38 4.25 1.16 -27.41
N ASP A 39 3.08 1.64 -27.02
CA ASP A 39 2.53 2.94 -27.44
C ASP A 39 3.49 4.08 -27.05
N TYR A 40 4.05 4.07 -25.83
CA TYR A 40 5.05 5.04 -25.41
C TYR A 40 6.29 5.00 -26.32
N ARG A 41 6.82 3.82 -26.62
CA ARG A 41 7.98 3.65 -27.49
C ARG A 41 7.72 4.24 -28.90
N ILE A 42 6.56 3.94 -29.48
CA ILE A 42 6.17 4.44 -30.81
C ILE A 42 6.06 5.96 -30.77
N SER A 43 5.38 6.53 -29.77
CA SER A 43 5.17 7.96 -29.64
C SER A 43 6.50 8.74 -29.54
N VAL A 44 7.44 8.23 -28.73
CA VAL A 44 8.79 8.81 -28.62
C VAL A 44 9.58 8.66 -29.92
N GLY A 45 9.45 7.54 -30.60
CA GLY A 45 10.11 7.30 -31.90
C GLY A 45 9.63 8.24 -33.00
N VAL A 46 8.32 8.48 -33.08
CA VAL A 46 7.72 9.36 -34.10
C VAL A 46 7.95 10.84 -33.80
N SER A 47 7.86 11.24 -32.52
CA SER A 47 8.00 12.65 -32.12
C SER A 47 9.45 13.16 -32.15
N GLY A 48 10.43 12.27 -32.20
CA GLY A 48 11.87 12.61 -32.08
C GLY A 48 12.25 13.22 -30.72
N LYS A 49 11.30 13.34 -29.81
CA LYS A 49 11.49 13.86 -28.46
C LYS A 49 11.96 12.74 -27.51
N ARG A 50 12.75 13.12 -26.49
CA ARG A 50 13.20 12.16 -25.47
C ARG A 50 12.04 11.57 -24.67
N ASP A 51 10.97 12.34 -24.45
CA ASP A 51 9.78 11.93 -23.73
C ASP A 51 8.54 12.54 -24.40
N ASP A 52 7.48 11.73 -24.49
CA ASP A 52 6.12 12.19 -24.77
C ASP A 52 5.36 12.23 -23.43
N ALA A 53 5.01 13.43 -22.99
CA ALA A 53 4.35 13.64 -21.71
C ALA A 53 2.99 12.90 -21.61
N GLY A 54 2.23 12.87 -22.71
CA GLY A 54 0.94 12.17 -22.73
C GLY A 54 1.08 10.65 -22.65
N ALA A 55 2.06 10.10 -23.36
CA ALA A 55 2.34 8.68 -23.31
C ALA A 55 2.95 8.27 -21.94
N LEU A 56 3.82 9.09 -21.36
CA LEU A 56 4.36 8.88 -20.02
C LEU A 56 3.24 8.91 -18.96
N GLN A 57 2.30 9.86 -19.09
CA GLN A 57 1.18 9.94 -18.16
C GLN A 57 0.31 8.66 -18.16
N ARG A 58 0.14 8.01 -19.30
CA ARG A 58 -0.58 6.71 -19.38
C ARG A 58 0.13 5.60 -18.60
N LEU A 59 1.47 5.54 -18.65
CA LEU A 59 2.26 4.59 -17.85
C LEU A 59 2.07 4.85 -16.34
N LEU A 60 2.09 6.12 -15.94
CA LEU A 60 1.88 6.52 -14.54
C LEU A 60 0.45 6.23 -14.06
N ASN A 61 -0.55 6.42 -14.92
CA ASN A 61 -1.95 6.13 -14.60
C ASN A 61 -2.18 4.64 -14.33
N LEU A 62 -1.45 3.74 -14.98
CA LEU A 62 -1.46 2.31 -14.70
C LEU A 62 -0.59 1.94 -13.48
N GLN A 63 0.04 2.92 -12.85
CA GLN A 63 0.95 2.71 -11.71
C GLN A 63 2.11 1.77 -12.01
N ILE A 64 2.58 1.75 -13.27
CA ILE A 64 3.78 0.96 -13.63
C ILE A 64 4.95 1.42 -12.75
N PRO A 65 5.67 0.49 -12.10
CA PRO A 65 6.75 0.83 -11.20
C PRO A 65 7.81 1.73 -11.85
N PRO A 66 8.34 2.74 -11.14
CA PRO A 66 9.35 3.65 -11.70
C PRO A 66 10.60 2.94 -12.23
N ALA A 67 10.94 1.79 -11.67
CA ALA A 67 12.05 0.96 -12.15
C ALA A 67 11.81 0.45 -13.58
N VAL A 68 10.59 -0.03 -13.86
CA VAL A 68 10.18 -0.49 -15.19
C VAL A 68 10.19 0.66 -16.20
N ILE A 69 9.68 1.84 -15.80
CA ILE A 69 9.70 3.02 -16.68
C ILE A 69 11.13 3.45 -16.99
N ARG A 70 12.06 3.41 -16.03
CA ARG A 70 13.47 3.70 -16.27
C ARG A 70 14.09 2.70 -17.24
N GLU A 71 13.79 1.42 -17.06
CA GLU A 71 14.28 0.36 -17.95
C GLU A 71 13.75 0.54 -19.37
N LEU A 72 12.45 0.78 -19.55
CA LEU A 72 11.84 1.08 -20.83
C LEU A 72 12.50 2.29 -21.53
N LYS A 73 12.81 3.36 -20.78
CA LYS A 73 13.49 4.53 -21.32
C LYS A 73 14.93 4.23 -21.73
N ARG A 74 15.61 3.36 -21.00
CA ARG A 74 17.01 2.98 -21.25
C ARG A 74 17.15 2.03 -22.45
N THR A 75 16.34 0.95 -22.47
CA THR A 75 16.46 -0.11 -23.49
C THR A 75 15.65 0.16 -24.73
N ARG A 76 14.61 0.99 -24.63
CA ARG A 76 13.58 1.17 -25.67
C ARG A 76 12.80 -0.11 -25.96
N GLU A 77 12.85 -1.09 -25.07
CA GLU A 77 12.13 -2.35 -25.19
C GLU A 77 11.09 -2.46 -24.07
N PRO A 78 9.85 -2.92 -24.38
CA PRO A 78 8.83 -3.16 -23.37
C PRO A 78 9.28 -4.25 -22.41
N VAL A 79 9.10 -4.00 -21.12
CA VAL A 79 9.30 -4.99 -20.08
C VAL A 79 8.00 -5.80 -19.94
N ILE A 80 8.04 -7.05 -20.37
CA ILE A 80 6.84 -7.90 -20.48
C ILE A 80 6.34 -8.29 -19.10
N SER A 81 7.23 -8.81 -18.25
CA SER A 81 6.94 -9.23 -16.88
C SER A 81 7.85 -8.51 -15.92
N PHE A 82 7.32 -8.07 -14.80
CA PHE A 82 8.11 -7.33 -13.82
C PHE A 82 7.60 -7.53 -12.39
N ASP A 83 8.49 -7.28 -11.46
CA ASP A 83 8.22 -7.40 -10.04
C ASP A 83 7.44 -6.16 -9.55
N TRP A 84 6.36 -6.42 -8.80
CA TRP A 84 5.58 -5.37 -8.17
C TRP A 84 6.08 -5.12 -6.76
N PRO A 85 6.60 -3.91 -6.49
CA PRO A 85 7.17 -3.60 -5.18
C PRO A 85 6.11 -3.26 -4.14
N SER A 86 6.42 -3.51 -2.88
CA SER A 86 5.60 -3.05 -1.76
C SER A 86 5.58 -1.51 -1.69
N PRO A 87 4.40 -0.87 -1.60
CA PRO A 87 4.28 0.58 -1.46
C PRO A 87 4.70 1.06 -0.06
N VAL A 88 4.62 0.20 0.94
CA VAL A 88 4.87 0.51 2.34
C VAL A 88 5.69 -0.59 3.02
N SER A 89 6.33 -0.27 4.12
CA SER A 89 6.82 -1.27 5.07
C SER A 89 5.68 -1.66 5.99
N GLY A 90 5.53 -2.95 6.30
CA GLY A 90 4.43 -3.41 7.14
C GLY A 90 4.33 -4.91 7.23
N VAL A 91 3.17 -5.39 7.66
CA VAL A 91 2.85 -6.80 7.80
C VAL A 91 1.72 -7.18 6.86
N VAL A 92 1.81 -8.35 6.25
CA VAL A 92 0.78 -8.92 5.39
C VAL A 92 -0.39 -9.39 6.26
N MET A 93 -1.49 -8.66 6.22
CA MET A 93 -2.70 -8.98 6.98
C MET A 93 -3.58 -10.00 6.26
N GLN A 94 -3.63 -9.90 4.94
CA GLN A 94 -4.42 -10.80 4.11
C GLN A 94 -3.76 -11.01 2.76
N LYS A 95 -3.84 -12.23 2.26
CA LYS A 95 -3.36 -12.65 0.95
C LYS A 95 -4.50 -13.33 0.18
N LYS A 96 -4.88 -12.73 -0.94
CA LYS A 96 -5.85 -13.33 -1.91
C LYS A 96 -5.15 -13.77 -3.19
N ALA A 97 -3.98 -13.21 -3.46
CA ALA A 97 -3.18 -13.54 -4.63
C ALA A 97 -2.70 -15.01 -4.59
N ILE A 98 -2.81 -15.70 -5.72
CA ILE A 98 -2.35 -17.08 -5.93
C ILE A 98 -1.49 -17.07 -7.19
N GLU A 99 -0.38 -17.79 -7.15
CA GLU A 99 0.50 -17.95 -8.31
C GLU A 99 -0.24 -18.65 -9.46
N GLY A 100 -0.08 -18.16 -10.69
CA GLY A 100 -0.82 -18.59 -11.87
C GLY A 100 -2.20 -17.98 -12.03
N MET A 101 -2.71 -17.22 -11.07
CA MET A 101 -4.05 -16.65 -11.11
C MET A 101 -4.09 -15.37 -11.95
N MET A 102 -5.20 -15.17 -12.66
CA MET A 102 -5.53 -13.88 -13.25
C MET A 102 -6.29 -13.01 -12.25
N MET A 103 -5.80 -11.80 -12.04
CA MET A 103 -6.44 -10.77 -11.22
C MET A 103 -6.98 -9.65 -12.10
N LYS A 104 -8.19 -9.20 -11.82
CA LYS A 104 -8.81 -8.08 -12.51
C LYS A 104 -8.34 -6.74 -11.95
N ALA A 105 -8.47 -5.69 -12.74
CA ALA A 105 -8.24 -4.33 -12.28
C ALA A 105 -9.16 -4.01 -11.08
N GLY A 106 -8.56 -3.51 -10.00
CA GLY A 106 -9.28 -3.21 -8.75
C GLY A 106 -9.31 -4.34 -7.72
N ASP A 107 -8.97 -5.56 -8.08
CA ASP A 107 -8.93 -6.67 -7.14
C ASP A 107 -7.88 -6.45 -6.04
N GLU A 108 -8.24 -6.84 -4.83
CA GLU A 108 -7.34 -6.86 -3.68
C GLU A 108 -6.46 -8.12 -3.71
N MET A 109 -5.18 -7.93 -3.94
CA MET A 109 -4.20 -9.02 -3.99
C MET A 109 -3.59 -9.33 -2.62
N LEU A 110 -3.11 -8.29 -1.97
CA LEU A 110 -2.51 -8.34 -0.64
C LEU A 110 -3.01 -7.13 0.16
N ARG A 111 -3.29 -7.35 1.44
CA ARG A 111 -3.56 -6.27 2.39
C ARG A 111 -2.37 -6.15 3.33
N LEU A 112 -1.73 -4.98 3.29
CA LEU A 112 -0.60 -4.65 4.15
C LEU A 112 -1.06 -3.66 5.22
N ALA A 113 -0.59 -3.85 6.45
CA ALA A 113 -0.77 -2.90 7.53
C ALA A 113 0.60 -2.38 8.00
N ASP A 114 0.71 -1.08 8.10
CA ASP A 114 1.82 -0.44 8.80
C ASP A 114 1.51 -0.47 10.30
N LEU A 115 2.31 -1.23 11.04
CA LEU A 115 2.18 -1.36 12.49
C LEU A 115 3.16 -0.47 13.26
N SER A 116 3.81 0.48 12.60
CA SER A 116 4.73 1.42 13.25
C SER A 116 4.02 2.37 14.22
N SER A 117 2.72 2.58 14.00
CA SER A 117 1.87 3.40 14.86
C SER A 117 0.51 2.73 14.97
N ILE A 118 0.00 2.61 16.18
CA ILE A 118 -1.33 2.05 16.49
C ILE A 118 -2.17 3.10 17.22
N TRP A 119 -3.45 3.08 16.90
CA TRP A 119 -4.44 3.87 17.60
C TRP A 119 -5.00 3.04 18.75
N VAL A 120 -5.09 3.65 19.93
CA VAL A 120 -5.77 3.09 21.08
C VAL A 120 -7.01 3.94 21.33
N ILE A 121 -8.17 3.30 21.30
CA ILE A 121 -9.44 3.92 21.67
C ILE A 121 -9.65 3.62 23.15
N ALA A 122 -9.89 4.67 23.93
CA ALA A 122 -10.16 4.57 25.34
C ALA A 122 -11.49 5.23 25.64
N ASP A 123 -12.34 4.54 26.37
CA ASP A 123 -13.62 5.06 26.87
C ASP A 123 -13.34 5.89 28.12
N VAL A 124 -13.83 7.12 28.13
CA VAL A 124 -13.66 8.06 29.23
C VAL A 124 -15.01 8.34 29.87
N PRO A 125 -15.18 8.08 31.17
CA PRO A 125 -16.42 8.44 31.87
C PRO A 125 -16.75 9.93 31.75
N GLU A 126 -18.04 10.28 31.63
CA GLU A 126 -18.51 11.65 31.46
C GLU A 126 -17.93 12.61 32.52
N GLN A 127 -17.83 12.17 33.75
CA GLN A 127 -17.28 12.97 34.85
C GLN A 127 -15.81 13.38 34.66
N ASP A 128 -15.05 12.62 33.87
CA ASP A 128 -13.61 12.85 33.68
C ASP A 128 -13.28 13.51 32.34
N ILE A 129 -14.28 13.64 31.45
CA ILE A 129 -14.08 14.20 30.09
C ILE A 129 -13.50 15.62 30.09
N ALA A 130 -13.82 16.42 31.09
CA ALA A 130 -13.31 17.79 31.23
C ALA A 130 -11.77 17.85 31.42
N GLN A 131 -11.15 16.76 31.85
CA GLN A 131 -9.71 16.65 32.06
C GLN A 131 -8.98 16.20 30.80
N VAL A 132 -9.69 15.63 29.81
CA VAL A 132 -9.12 15.13 28.57
C VAL A 132 -9.07 16.24 27.53
N ARG A 133 -7.90 16.49 26.97
CA ARG A 133 -7.70 17.49 25.91
C ARG A 133 -6.86 16.91 24.79
N VAL A 134 -7.17 17.29 23.56
CA VAL A 134 -6.33 16.95 22.41
C VAL A 134 -4.92 17.49 22.64
N GLY A 135 -3.90 16.66 22.44
CA GLY A 135 -2.51 16.96 22.70
C GLY A 135 -2.00 16.52 24.07
N ALA A 136 -2.89 16.12 25.00
CA ALA A 136 -2.48 15.63 26.31
C ALA A 136 -1.69 14.31 26.17
N SER A 137 -0.70 14.11 27.06
CA SER A 137 0.03 12.85 27.16
C SER A 137 -0.84 11.82 27.88
N ALA A 138 -0.78 10.57 27.40
CA ALA A 138 -1.44 9.45 28.02
C ALA A 138 -0.41 8.36 28.33
N LYS A 139 -0.51 7.74 29.50
CA LYS A 139 0.26 6.54 29.86
C LYS A 139 -0.66 5.35 29.77
N LEU A 140 -0.23 4.34 29.00
CA LEU A 140 -1.00 3.16 28.71
C LEU A 140 -0.31 1.95 29.34
N THR A 141 -1.06 1.13 30.05
CA THR A 141 -0.60 -0.14 30.60
C THR A 141 -1.52 -1.25 30.10
N PHE A 142 -0.95 -2.36 29.71
CA PHE A 142 -1.69 -3.51 29.19
C PHE A 142 -1.46 -4.74 30.06
N ARG A 143 -2.49 -5.52 30.29
CA ARG A 143 -2.37 -6.79 31.05
C ARG A 143 -1.40 -7.79 30.39
N ALA A 144 -1.25 -7.73 29.09
CA ALA A 144 -0.31 -8.57 28.35
C ALA A 144 1.16 -8.16 28.57
N PHE A 145 1.40 -6.91 29.00
CA PHE A 145 2.73 -6.33 29.21
C PHE A 145 2.77 -5.60 30.56
N PRO A 146 2.69 -6.33 31.69
CA PRO A 146 2.47 -5.71 33.01
C PRO A 146 3.61 -4.82 33.51
N ASN A 147 4.81 -4.99 32.95
CA ASN A 147 6.00 -4.22 33.31
C ASN A 147 6.35 -3.11 32.31
N GLU A 148 5.52 -2.90 31.30
CA GLU A 148 5.76 -1.90 30.27
C GLU A 148 4.72 -0.78 30.36
N VAL A 149 5.20 0.46 30.29
CA VAL A 149 4.36 1.65 30.18
C VAL A 149 4.58 2.25 28.81
N PHE A 150 3.52 2.31 28.04
CA PHE A 150 3.53 2.92 26.71
C PHE A 150 3.09 4.37 26.83
N GLU A 151 3.82 5.26 26.18
CA GLU A 151 3.47 6.67 26.11
C GLU A 151 2.71 6.95 24.82
N GLY A 152 1.57 7.59 24.97
CA GLY A 152 0.72 8.02 23.87
C GLY A 152 0.37 9.49 23.99
N ARG A 153 -0.33 10.00 22.98
CA ARG A 153 -0.87 11.35 22.97
C ARG A 153 -2.30 11.31 22.47
N VAL A 154 -3.19 12.04 23.12
CA VAL A 154 -4.57 12.22 22.66
C VAL A 154 -4.57 13.01 21.37
N THR A 155 -4.97 12.37 20.28
CA THR A 155 -5.00 12.98 18.95
C THR A 155 -6.39 13.44 18.55
N PHE A 156 -7.41 12.78 19.08
CA PHE A 156 -8.80 13.08 18.76
C PHE A 156 -9.72 12.70 19.94
N ILE A 157 -10.84 13.40 20.11
CA ILE A 157 -11.90 13.10 21.06
C ILE A 157 -13.17 12.90 20.24
N LEU A 158 -13.75 11.70 20.28
CA LEU A 158 -15.05 11.40 19.73
C LEU A 158 -16.11 11.96 20.69
N HIS A 159 -17.04 12.76 20.17
CA HIS A 159 -18.14 13.31 20.94
C HIS A 159 -19.41 12.45 20.77
N GLU A 160 -19.25 11.14 20.79
CA GLU A 160 -20.36 10.19 20.79
C GLU A 160 -20.49 9.64 22.21
N LEU A 161 -21.69 9.83 22.81
CA LEU A 161 -22.04 9.22 24.08
C LEU A 161 -22.68 7.85 23.81
N GLU A 162 -22.02 6.82 24.21
CA GLU A 162 -22.64 5.49 24.24
C GLU A 162 -23.64 5.46 25.39
N MET A 163 -24.95 5.49 25.08
CA MET A 163 -26.03 5.63 26.07
C MET A 163 -26.06 4.50 27.12
N ALA A 164 -25.47 3.34 26.80
CA ALA A 164 -25.44 2.20 27.71
C ALA A 164 -24.38 2.34 28.81
N THR A 165 -23.26 2.99 28.53
CA THR A 165 -22.10 3.10 29.45
C THR A 165 -21.83 4.52 29.92
N ARG A 166 -22.44 5.54 29.29
CA ARG A 166 -22.16 6.96 29.51
C ARG A 166 -20.68 7.35 29.37
N THR A 167 -20.02 6.76 28.38
CA THR A 167 -18.62 7.04 28.02
C THR A 167 -18.50 7.62 26.63
#